data_97d133ea6a0763d9ef3eb59f3d76ab5d
#
_entry.id   97d133ea6a0763d9ef3eb59f3d76ab5d
#
_cell.length_a   1.000
_cell.length_b   1.000
_cell.length_c   1.000
_cell.angle_alpha   90.00
_cell.angle_beta   90.00
_cell.angle_gamma   90.00
#
_symmetry.space_group_name_H-M   'P 1'
#
loop_
_entity.id
_entity.type
_entity.pdbx_description
1 polymer ?
#
loop_
_entity_poly.entity_id
_entity_poly.type
_entity_poly.pdbx_seq_one_letter_code
_entity_poly.pdbx_strand_id
1 'polypeptide(L)'
;MKFLSKCKNKKVISIVLVFIVSFCTILAKPTKTYAQENNNNTRIEMTNQNIDNKGVDKMRSEFVTINGKTYQARKMDVKATAYTSAPNEGGAYAYNGERLRDGHIAADLRVLPIGTKVYIPSLNKIYTVVDTGSAIKNNKIDIWMRSKSQCIQWGVRNITIYVLE
;
A
#
# COMPACT_ATOMS: atom_id res chain seq x y z
N MET A 1 -37.14 -11.98 52.51
CA MET A 1 -38.35 -11.61 51.75
C MET A 1 -37.99 -11.75 50.28
N LYS A 2 -38.30 -12.86 49.70
CA LYS A 2 -39.34 -13.27 48.74
C LYS A 2 -39.59 -12.17 47.66
N PHE A 3 -39.13 -12.45 46.41
CA PHE A 3 -40.03 -12.48 45.29
C PHE A 3 -39.37 -13.26 44.12
N LEU A 4 -39.68 -14.55 44.04
CA LEU A 4 -39.64 -15.34 42.83
C LEU A 4 -40.98 -15.15 42.13
N SER A 5 -41.05 -14.51 40.97
CA SER A 5 -42.21 -14.59 40.09
C SER A 5 -41.86 -15.39 38.85
N LYS A 6 -42.47 -16.47 38.81
CA LYS A 6 -42.68 -17.56 37.88
C LYS A 6 -43.17 -17.04 36.54
N CYS A 7 -42.34 -17.04 35.52
CA CYS A 7 -42.82 -16.85 34.14
C CYS A 7 -43.02 -18.23 33.49
N LYS A 8 -44.28 -18.69 33.49
CA LYS A 8 -44.74 -19.83 32.71
C LYS A 8 -45.02 -19.34 31.29
N ASN A 9 -44.13 -19.64 30.34
CA ASN A 9 -44.54 -19.62 28.93
C ASN A 9 -43.86 -20.75 28.15
N LYS A 10 -44.44 -21.94 28.20
CA LYS A 10 -43.99 -23.13 27.45
C LYS A 10 -44.00 -22.97 25.95
N LYS A 11 -44.64 -21.93 25.42
CA LYS A 11 -44.70 -21.65 23.98
C LYS A 11 -43.43 -20.90 23.43
N VAL A 12 -42.68 -20.21 24.27
CA VAL A 12 -41.48 -19.52 23.86
C VAL A 12 -40.28 -20.45 23.68
N ILE A 13 -40.25 -21.55 24.45
CA ILE A 13 -39.15 -22.53 24.40
C ILE A 13 -39.21 -23.34 23.11
N SER A 14 -40.40 -23.59 22.57
CA SER A 14 -40.57 -24.36 21.35
C SER A 14 -40.10 -23.61 20.06
N ILE A 15 -40.21 -22.26 20.07
CA ILE A 15 -39.79 -21.43 18.94
C ILE A 15 -38.27 -21.27 18.92
N VAL A 16 -37.63 -21.19 20.05
CA VAL A 16 -36.17 -21.07 20.18
C VAL A 16 -35.47 -22.37 19.74
N LEU A 17 -36.06 -23.55 20.05
CA LEU A 17 -35.49 -24.84 19.63
C LEU A 17 -35.61 -25.09 18.12
N VAL A 18 -36.63 -24.57 17.45
CA VAL A 18 -36.79 -24.71 15.99
C VAL A 18 -35.74 -23.84 15.25
N PHE A 19 -35.37 -22.69 15.80
CA PHE A 19 -34.30 -21.86 15.19
C PHE A 19 -32.88 -22.42 15.37
N ILE A 20 -32.63 -23.19 16.44
CA ILE A 20 -31.31 -23.80 16.68
C ILE A 20 -31.10 -25.03 15.76
N VAL A 21 -32.12 -25.80 15.43
CA VAL A 21 -31.99 -26.97 14.55
C VAL A 21 -31.88 -26.56 13.08
N SER A 22 -32.45 -25.42 12.67
CA SER A 22 -32.34 -24.91 11.28
C SER A 22 -30.98 -24.25 10.98
N PHE A 23 -30.17 -23.91 12.02
CA PHE A 23 -28.88 -23.27 11.83
C PHE A 23 -27.70 -24.26 11.74
N CYS A 24 -27.94 -25.56 11.95
CA CYS A 24 -26.88 -26.58 12.02
C CYS A 24 -26.67 -27.38 10.72
N THR A 25 -27.39 -27.06 9.63
CA THR A 25 -27.21 -27.79 8.35
C THR A 25 -26.56 -26.97 7.23
N ILE A 26 -25.94 -25.81 7.53
CA ILE A 26 -25.16 -25.05 6.56
C ILE A 26 -23.69 -25.03 6.99
N LEU A 27 -23.11 -26.20 7.16
CA LEU A 27 -21.66 -26.36 7.35
C LEU A 27 -21.20 -27.48 6.42
N ALA A 28 -20.80 -27.13 5.20
CA ALA A 28 -19.71 -27.69 4.43
C ALA A 28 -19.84 -27.35 2.93
N LYS A 29 -19.38 -26.16 2.55
CA LYS A 29 -18.82 -25.97 1.20
C LYS A 29 -17.49 -25.26 1.36
N PRO A 30 -16.43 -25.66 0.65
CA PRO A 30 -15.14 -24.99 0.75
C PRO A 30 -15.30 -23.56 0.21
N THR A 31 -15.11 -22.60 1.07
CA THR A 31 -15.06 -21.19 0.71
C THR A 31 -13.82 -20.94 -0.13
N LYS A 32 -14.03 -20.70 -1.42
CA LYS A 32 -13.04 -19.98 -2.22
C LYS A 32 -12.78 -18.67 -1.50
N THR A 33 -11.53 -18.45 -1.16
CA THR A 33 -11.05 -17.19 -0.60
C THR A 33 -11.37 -16.09 -1.60
N TYR A 34 -12.39 -15.30 -1.32
CA TYR A 34 -12.61 -14.07 -2.07
C TYR A 34 -11.58 -13.06 -1.56
N ALA A 35 -10.70 -12.66 -2.46
CA ALA A 35 -9.90 -11.48 -2.23
C ALA A 35 -10.86 -10.32 -1.93
N GLN A 36 -10.64 -9.67 -0.82
CA GLN A 36 -11.40 -8.51 -0.38
C GLN A 36 -11.24 -7.42 -1.43
N GLU A 37 -12.32 -7.10 -2.10
CA GLU A 37 -12.40 -6.05 -3.11
C GLU A 37 -12.30 -4.70 -2.39
N ASN A 38 -11.07 -4.20 -2.27
CA ASN A 38 -10.86 -2.80 -1.94
C ASN A 38 -11.29 -1.97 -3.15
N ASN A 39 -12.38 -1.23 -3.01
CA ASN A 39 -12.92 -0.27 -3.97
C ASN A 39 -11.99 0.93 -4.18
N ASN A 40 -10.73 0.69 -4.55
CA ASN A 40 -9.83 1.69 -5.10
C ASN A 40 -9.39 1.19 -6.47
N ASN A 41 -9.79 1.88 -7.51
CA ASN A 41 -9.62 1.59 -8.94
C ASN A 41 -8.15 1.49 -9.41
N THR A 42 -7.31 0.76 -8.68
CA THR A 42 -5.94 0.48 -9.13
C THR A 42 -5.83 -0.99 -9.47
N ARG A 43 -5.93 -1.32 -10.74
CA ARG A 43 -5.73 -2.65 -11.28
C ARG A 43 -4.30 -2.77 -11.79
N ILE A 44 -3.54 -3.70 -11.22
CA ILE A 44 -2.23 -4.11 -11.74
C ILE A 44 -2.50 -5.28 -12.69
N GLU A 45 -2.46 -5.03 -13.99
CA GLU A 45 -2.51 -6.08 -14.99
C GLU A 45 -1.08 -6.46 -15.40
N MET A 46 -0.70 -7.69 -15.12
CA MET A 46 0.56 -8.27 -15.58
C MET A 46 0.31 -8.98 -16.91
N THR A 47 0.57 -8.30 -18.02
CA THR A 47 0.61 -8.96 -19.31
C THR A 47 1.99 -9.56 -19.52
N ASN A 48 2.10 -10.87 -19.33
CA ASN A 48 3.29 -11.63 -19.73
C ASN A 48 3.30 -11.79 -21.25
N GLN A 49 4.05 -10.96 -21.95
CA GLN A 49 4.47 -11.28 -23.31
C GLN A 49 5.73 -12.15 -23.22
N ASN A 50 5.57 -13.44 -23.56
CA ASN A 50 6.69 -14.34 -23.79
C ASN A 50 7.51 -13.81 -24.98
N ILE A 51 8.73 -13.36 -24.71
CA ILE A 51 9.74 -13.12 -25.75
C ILE A 51 10.92 -14.02 -25.41
N ASP A 52 11.36 -14.75 -26.44
CA ASP A 52 12.34 -15.81 -26.42
C ASP A 52 13.66 -15.44 -25.74
N ASN A 53 14.17 -16.41 -24.97
CA ASN A 53 15.46 -16.44 -24.30
C ASN A 53 16.62 -16.29 -25.28
N LYS A 54 17.18 -15.10 -25.42
CA LYS A 54 18.58 -14.90 -25.83
C LYS A 54 19.12 -13.60 -25.23
N GLY A 55 19.85 -13.76 -24.15
CA GLY A 55 20.87 -12.88 -23.60
C GLY A 55 20.75 -11.38 -23.87
N VAL A 56 19.99 -10.70 -23.07
CA VAL A 56 20.25 -9.34 -22.53
C VAL A 56 19.30 -9.21 -21.32
N ASP A 57 19.86 -8.82 -20.21
CA ASP A 57 19.10 -8.45 -18.99
C ASP A 57 18.33 -7.13 -19.27
N LYS A 58 17.39 -7.20 -20.22
CA LYS A 58 16.54 -6.09 -20.60
C LYS A 58 15.52 -5.94 -19.46
N MET A 59 15.73 -4.96 -18.62
CA MET A 59 14.82 -4.48 -17.59
C MET A 59 13.36 -4.74 -18.00
N ARG A 60 12.75 -5.73 -17.34
CA ARG A 60 11.39 -6.17 -17.63
C ARG A 60 10.44 -5.01 -17.33
N SER A 61 10.02 -4.31 -18.37
CA SER A 61 8.99 -3.27 -18.23
C SER A 61 7.63 -3.95 -18.03
N GLU A 62 6.91 -3.48 -17.05
CA GLU A 62 5.55 -3.93 -16.71
C GLU A 62 4.60 -2.76 -16.98
N PHE A 63 3.31 -3.06 -17.19
CA PHE A 63 2.30 -2.03 -17.31
C PHE A 63 1.52 -1.94 -15.99
N VAL A 64 1.37 -0.74 -15.47
CA VAL A 64 0.64 -0.46 -14.23
C VAL A 64 -0.47 0.52 -14.51
N THR A 65 -1.71 0.15 -14.17
CA THR A 65 -2.86 1.06 -14.29
C THR A 65 -3.13 1.74 -12.95
N ILE A 66 -3.06 3.06 -12.94
CA ILE A 66 -3.24 3.90 -11.77
C ILE A 66 -4.35 4.90 -12.09
N ASN A 67 -5.46 4.86 -11.37
CA ASN A 67 -6.62 5.75 -11.59
C ASN A 67 -7.10 5.77 -13.05
N GLY A 68 -7.17 4.59 -13.68
CA GLY A 68 -7.64 4.44 -15.06
C GLY A 68 -6.61 4.82 -16.15
N LYS A 69 -5.42 5.27 -15.79
CA LYS A 69 -4.33 5.56 -16.72
C LYS A 69 -3.25 4.49 -16.62
N THR A 70 -2.87 3.94 -17.77
CA THR A 70 -1.82 2.91 -17.87
C THR A 70 -0.46 3.56 -18.12
N TYR A 71 0.53 3.12 -17.37
CA TYR A 71 1.93 3.56 -17.47
C TYR A 71 2.81 2.35 -17.77
N GLN A 72 3.80 2.54 -18.62
CA GLN A 72 4.93 1.64 -18.66
C GLN A 72 5.77 1.88 -17.41
N ALA A 73 6.21 0.81 -16.74
CA ALA A 73 6.89 0.94 -15.48
C ALA A 73 7.93 -0.15 -15.26
N ARG A 74 8.94 0.16 -14.49
CA ARG A 74 9.95 -0.79 -14.02
C ARG A 74 9.72 -1.07 -12.54
N LYS A 75 9.50 -2.34 -12.22
CA LYS A 75 9.38 -2.81 -10.83
C LYS A 75 10.72 -2.77 -10.11
N MET A 76 10.72 -2.32 -8.86
CA MET A 76 11.91 -2.19 -8.05
C MET A 76 11.60 -2.40 -6.57
N ASP A 77 12.38 -3.25 -5.90
CA ASP A 77 12.28 -3.43 -4.45
C ASP A 77 13.25 -2.47 -3.75
N VAL A 78 12.75 -1.75 -2.76
CA VAL A 78 13.50 -0.71 -2.06
C VAL A 78 13.30 -0.78 -0.55
N LYS A 79 14.30 -0.30 0.18
CA LYS A 79 14.18 0.02 1.60
C LYS A 79 13.62 1.44 1.74
N ALA A 80 12.42 1.57 2.27
CA ALA A 80 11.74 2.84 2.45
C ALA A 80 11.76 3.28 3.92
N THR A 81 12.20 4.49 4.13
CA THR A 81 12.10 5.24 5.41
C THR A 81 11.22 6.46 5.22
N ALA A 82 11.00 7.24 6.26
CA ALA A 82 10.26 8.49 6.17
C ALA A 82 10.94 9.60 6.95
N TYR A 83 10.85 10.82 6.42
CA TYR A 83 11.38 12.01 7.05
C TYR A 83 10.36 13.16 7.03
N THR A 84 10.57 14.14 7.86
CA THR A 84 9.81 15.38 7.88
C THR A 84 10.76 16.57 8.05
N SER A 85 10.37 17.70 7.49
CA SER A 85 11.05 18.97 7.74
C SER A 85 10.36 19.65 8.92
N ALA A 86 11.06 19.73 10.07
CA ALA A 86 10.57 20.56 11.17
C ALA A 86 10.59 22.04 10.76
N PRO A 87 9.59 22.83 11.18
CA PRO A 87 9.52 24.27 10.83
C PRO A 87 10.76 25.07 11.22
N ASN A 88 11.54 24.57 12.20
CA ASN A 88 12.68 25.25 12.79
C ASN A 88 14.05 24.71 12.33
N GLU A 89 14.08 23.70 11.45
CA GLU A 89 15.34 23.01 11.07
C GLU A 89 15.83 23.39 9.66
N GLY A 90 15.36 24.50 9.09
CA GLY A 90 15.82 25.00 7.78
C GLY A 90 15.46 24.11 6.58
N GLY A 91 14.81 22.99 6.82
CA GLY A 91 14.59 21.90 5.87
C GLY A 91 13.25 21.90 5.17
N ALA A 92 12.66 23.05 4.90
CA ALA A 92 11.40 23.11 4.14
C ALA A 92 11.58 22.94 2.63
N TYR A 93 12.81 22.87 2.13
CA TYR A 93 13.15 22.77 0.71
C TYR A 93 13.94 21.51 0.40
N ALA A 94 13.62 20.90 -0.73
CA ALA A 94 14.30 19.75 -1.28
C ALA A 94 15.63 20.15 -1.96
N TYR A 95 16.43 19.17 -2.34
CA TYR A 95 17.69 19.38 -3.07
C TYR A 95 17.50 20.15 -4.39
N ASN A 96 16.37 19.95 -5.08
CA ASN A 96 16.05 20.67 -6.32
C ASN A 96 15.50 22.10 -6.09
N GLY A 97 15.42 22.57 -4.84
CA GLY A 97 14.92 23.90 -4.47
C GLY A 97 13.38 23.98 -4.32
N GLU A 98 12.65 22.91 -4.56
CA GLU A 98 11.20 22.88 -4.34
C GLU A 98 10.87 22.81 -2.84
N ARG A 99 9.77 23.46 -2.45
CA ARG A 99 9.21 23.28 -1.11
C ARG A 99 8.68 21.88 -0.92
N LEU A 100 9.16 21.21 0.14
CA LEU A 100 8.74 19.86 0.48
C LEU A 100 7.23 19.77 0.76
N ARG A 101 6.61 18.74 0.23
CA ARG A 101 5.17 18.48 0.36
C ARG A 101 4.84 17.00 0.17
N ASP A 102 3.61 16.64 0.46
CA ASP A 102 3.11 15.29 0.26
C ASP A 102 3.16 14.89 -1.24
N GLY A 103 3.78 13.74 -1.49
CA GLY A 103 4.10 13.27 -2.84
C GLY A 103 5.57 13.45 -3.24
N HIS A 104 6.42 13.94 -2.32
CA HIS A 104 7.87 14.06 -2.53
C HIS A 104 8.62 12.93 -1.83
N ILE A 105 9.71 12.48 -2.47
CA ILE A 105 10.66 11.53 -1.91
C ILE A 105 12.10 11.97 -2.17
N ALA A 106 12.98 11.50 -1.30
CA ALA A 106 14.42 11.52 -1.52
C ALA A 106 14.91 10.15 -1.99
N ALA A 107 15.90 10.12 -2.88
CA ALA A 107 16.50 8.92 -3.44
C ALA A 107 18.01 9.07 -3.73
N ASP A 108 18.65 7.97 -4.07
CA ASP A 108 19.99 8.01 -4.70
C ASP A 108 19.82 8.46 -6.17
N LEU A 109 20.31 9.64 -6.48
CA LEU A 109 20.15 10.25 -7.82
C LEU A 109 20.82 9.48 -8.95
N ARG A 110 21.75 8.56 -8.63
CA ARG A 110 22.36 7.65 -9.58
C ARG A 110 21.41 6.52 -10.00
N VAL A 111 20.40 6.22 -9.17
CA VAL A 111 19.40 5.15 -9.36
C VAL A 111 18.07 5.73 -9.82
N LEU A 112 17.63 6.81 -9.17
CA LEU A 112 16.39 7.52 -9.43
C LEU A 112 16.70 9.03 -9.52
N PRO A 113 16.95 9.57 -10.70
CA PRO A 113 17.24 11.00 -10.89
C PRO A 113 16.09 11.91 -10.43
N ILE A 114 16.41 13.20 -10.19
CA ILE A 114 15.39 14.23 -9.90
C ILE A 114 14.33 14.23 -11.00
N GLY A 115 13.06 14.36 -10.59
CA GLY A 115 11.90 14.34 -11.49
C GLY A 115 11.35 12.95 -11.77
N THR A 116 12.08 11.88 -11.44
CA THR A 116 11.56 10.51 -11.59
C THR A 116 10.26 10.33 -10.82
N LYS A 117 9.25 9.77 -11.47
CA LYS A 117 7.96 9.43 -10.86
C LYS A 117 7.94 7.98 -10.47
N VAL A 118 7.54 7.70 -9.24
CA VAL A 118 7.39 6.34 -8.72
C VAL A 118 6.00 6.15 -8.13
N TYR A 119 5.36 5.06 -8.47
CA TYR A 119 4.13 4.64 -7.82
C TYR A 119 4.46 3.72 -6.65
N ILE A 120 3.92 4.04 -5.49
CA ILE A 120 4.06 3.23 -4.26
C ILE A 120 2.71 2.57 -3.95
N PRO A 121 2.51 1.28 -4.28
CA PRO A 121 1.22 0.59 -4.10
C PRO A 121 0.70 0.64 -2.66
N SER A 122 1.59 0.46 -1.67
CA SER A 122 1.21 0.48 -0.25
C SER A 122 0.67 1.83 0.24
N LEU A 123 0.89 2.90 -0.53
CA LEU A 123 0.37 4.25 -0.28
C LEU A 123 -0.66 4.69 -1.34
N ASN A 124 -0.88 3.83 -2.35
CA ASN A 124 -1.76 4.10 -3.50
C ASN A 124 -1.53 5.48 -4.13
N LYS A 125 -0.26 5.86 -4.31
CA LYS A 125 0.08 7.22 -4.74
C LYS A 125 1.35 7.27 -5.58
N ILE A 126 1.38 8.23 -6.52
CA ILE A 126 2.57 8.59 -7.29
C ILE A 126 3.36 9.64 -6.51
N TYR A 127 4.66 9.40 -6.37
CA TYR A 127 5.64 10.28 -5.76
C TYR A 127 6.64 10.77 -6.79
N THR A 128 7.24 11.92 -6.53
CA THR A 128 8.30 12.50 -7.38
C THR A 128 9.59 12.60 -6.58
N VAL A 129 10.69 12.17 -7.19
CA VAL A 129 12.03 12.36 -6.62
C VAL A 129 12.40 13.84 -6.76
N VAL A 130 12.54 14.53 -5.64
CA VAL A 130 12.91 15.95 -5.57
C VAL A 130 14.12 16.19 -4.67
N ASP A 131 14.50 15.17 -3.89
CA ASP A 131 15.48 15.30 -2.83
C ASP A 131 16.48 14.15 -2.81
N THR A 132 17.55 14.30 -2.07
CA THR A 132 18.59 13.30 -1.86
C THR A 132 19.22 13.50 -0.47
N GLY A 133 20.02 12.54 -0.04
CA GLY A 133 20.74 12.63 1.21
C GLY A 133 21.96 11.71 1.25
N SER A 134 22.94 12.04 2.12
CA SER A 134 24.17 11.26 2.28
C SER A 134 23.88 9.81 2.71
N ALA A 135 22.83 9.59 3.50
CA ALA A 135 22.40 8.28 4.00
C ALA A 135 21.44 7.54 3.04
N ILE A 136 21.04 8.16 1.91
CA ILE A 136 20.11 7.58 0.95
C ILE A 136 20.91 7.11 -0.27
N LYS A 137 21.26 5.82 -0.27
CA LYS A 137 22.11 5.18 -1.28
C LYS A 137 21.47 3.93 -1.84
N ASN A 138 21.79 3.63 -3.10
CA ASN A 138 21.30 2.46 -3.82
C ASN A 138 19.77 2.39 -3.82
N ASN A 139 19.19 1.21 -3.56
CA ASN A 139 17.77 0.95 -3.52
C ASN A 139 17.13 1.40 -2.19
N LYS A 140 17.44 2.62 -1.76
CA LYS A 140 16.82 3.25 -0.59
C LYS A 140 16.07 4.50 -1.03
N ILE A 141 14.87 4.68 -0.49
CA ILE A 141 14.08 5.92 -0.62
C ILE A 141 13.70 6.43 0.76
N ASP A 142 13.47 7.73 0.84
CA ASP A 142 12.98 8.40 2.05
C ASP A 142 11.75 9.23 1.70
N ILE A 143 10.62 8.94 2.33
CA ILE A 143 9.32 9.50 1.96
C ILE A 143 9.06 10.71 2.84
N TRP A 144 8.83 11.87 2.21
CA TRP A 144 8.45 13.03 2.98
C TRP A 144 7.05 12.86 3.58
N MET A 145 6.94 13.15 4.87
CA MET A 145 5.69 13.11 5.61
C MET A 145 5.49 14.40 6.40
N ARG A 146 4.24 14.77 6.58
CA ARG A 146 3.85 16.05 7.19
C ARG A 146 4.25 16.17 8.66
N SER A 147 4.37 15.06 9.38
CA SER A 147 4.63 15.06 10.81
C SER A 147 5.59 13.95 11.25
N LYS A 148 6.30 14.21 12.34
CA LYS A 148 7.18 13.22 12.98
C LYS A 148 6.43 11.95 13.42
N SER A 149 5.17 12.09 13.86
CA SER A 149 4.35 10.93 14.24
C SER A 149 4.08 10.01 13.05
N GLN A 150 3.82 10.56 11.86
CA GLN A 150 3.67 9.77 10.64
C GLN A 150 4.98 9.06 10.26
N CYS A 151 6.12 9.73 10.39
CA CYS A 151 7.42 9.10 10.13
C CYS A 151 7.68 7.92 11.08
N ILE A 152 7.38 8.08 12.37
CA ILE A 152 7.54 7.02 13.39
C ILE A 152 6.60 5.85 13.08
N GLN A 153 5.34 6.13 12.73
CA GLN A 153 4.36 5.10 12.37
C GLN A 153 4.76 4.35 11.09
N TRP A 154 5.36 5.06 10.13
CA TRP A 154 5.90 4.43 8.92
C TRP A 154 7.07 3.51 9.25
N GLY A 155 8.03 3.99 10.01
CA GLY A 155 9.23 3.26 10.38
C GLY A 155 10.12 2.93 9.18
N VAL A 156 10.65 1.70 9.15
CA VAL A 156 11.50 1.17 8.07
C VAL A 156 10.81 -0.03 7.44
N ARG A 157 10.64 -0.01 6.12
CA ARG A 157 9.93 -1.07 5.38
C ARG A 157 10.70 -1.47 4.13
N ASN A 158 10.64 -2.75 3.78
CA ASN A 158 11.00 -3.19 2.43
C ASN A 158 9.70 -3.23 1.62
N ILE A 159 9.65 -2.48 0.54
CA ILE A 159 8.47 -2.34 -0.31
C ILE A 159 8.85 -2.43 -1.78
N THR A 160 7.88 -2.83 -2.59
CA THR A 160 7.98 -2.73 -4.04
C THR A 160 7.44 -1.39 -4.51
N ILE A 161 8.15 -0.75 -5.42
CA ILE A 161 7.74 0.46 -6.13
C ILE A 161 7.73 0.22 -7.64
N TYR A 162 7.03 1.06 -8.37
CA TYR A 162 7.04 1.09 -9.84
C TYR A 162 7.55 2.43 -10.33
N VAL A 163 8.70 2.40 -10.99
CA VAL A 163 9.31 3.57 -11.63
C VAL A 163 8.58 3.79 -12.95
N LEU A 164 7.88 4.91 -13.08
CA LEU A 164 7.05 5.21 -14.25
C LEU A 164 7.90 5.84 -15.36
N GLU A 165 7.69 5.36 -16.60
CA GLU A 165 8.35 5.81 -17.82
C GLU A 165 7.43 6.68 -18.70
#